data_be87bf092d31f99ab82857734344be75
#
_entry.id   be87bf092d31f99ab82857734344be75
#
_cell.length_a   1.000
_cell.length_b   1.000
_cell.length_c   1.000
_cell.angle_alpha   90.00
_cell.angle_beta   90.00
_cell.angle_gamma   90.00
#
_symmetry.space_group_name_H-M   'P 1'
#
loop_
_entity.id
_entity.type
_entity.pdbx_description
1 polymer ?
#
loop_
_entity_poly.entity_id
_entity_poly.type
_entity_poly.pdbx_seq_one_letter_code
_entity_poly.pdbx_strand_id
1 'polypeptide(L)'
;VIHREDLVSYVANVHARTHEAVDRLADAHLHWRPAPGEFSVAELVTHIASARLMNAAAVETGITRYPGHYVKDTATALALRRLMRRTSRQAIATISAADLERIIPNLAGPAFPAWRRVLGGLIEHETHHRSQLCGYLAALQLEPPPLFGLHVEDLPR
;
A
#
# COMPACT_ATOMS: atom_id res chain seq x y z
N VAL A 1 -4.74 -23.48 8.28
CA VAL A 1 -3.40 -22.85 8.41
C VAL A 1 -3.14 -22.10 7.09
N ILE A 2 -2.89 -20.81 7.15
CA ILE A 2 -2.47 -20.02 5.95
C ILE A 2 -0.98 -20.29 5.77
N HIS A 3 -0.59 -20.81 4.60
CA HIS A 3 0.82 -21.01 4.29
C HIS A 3 1.49 -19.68 3.99
N ARG A 4 2.78 -19.53 4.35
CA ARG A 4 3.56 -18.32 4.10
C ARG A 4 3.50 -17.88 2.64
N GLU A 5 3.64 -18.84 1.73
CA GLU A 5 3.66 -18.61 0.28
C GLU A 5 2.34 -18.00 -0.22
N ASP A 6 1.21 -18.49 0.31
CA ASP A 6 -0.11 -17.94 -0.02
C ASP A 6 -0.25 -16.50 0.47
N LEU A 7 0.20 -16.22 1.71
CA LEU A 7 0.16 -14.87 2.28
C LEU A 7 1.05 -13.90 1.48
N VAL A 8 2.27 -14.30 1.15
CA VAL A 8 3.21 -13.51 0.33
C VAL A 8 2.63 -13.25 -1.06
N SER A 9 2.07 -14.28 -1.70
CA SER A 9 1.41 -14.15 -3.00
C SER A 9 0.20 -13.21 -2.94
N TYR A 10 -0.59 -13.29 -1.89
CA TYR A 10 -1.72 -12.38 -1.70
C TYR A 10 -1.29 -10.92 -1.52
N VAL A 11 -0.24 -10.66 -0.72
CA VAL A 11 0.35 -9.32 -0.58
C VAL A 11 0.83 -8.79 -1.94
N ALA A 12 1.51 -9.64 -2.74
CA ALA A 12 1.95 -9.26 -4.07
C ALA A 12 0.79 -8.85 -4.98
N ASN A 13 -0.33 -9.57 -4.94
CA ASN A 13 -1.55 -9.25 -5.68
C ASN A 13 -2.21 -7.95 -5.21
N VAL A 14 -2.24 -7.69 -3.89
CA VAL A 14 -2.73 -6.41 -3.34
C VAL A 14 -1.88 -5.25 -3.86
N HIS A 15 -0.54 -5.38 -3.81
CA HIS A 15 0.39 -4.37 -4.30
C HIS A 15 0.25 -4.14 -5.82
N ALA A 16 0.06 -5.20 -6.62
CA ALA A 16 -0.12 -5.09 -8.06
C ALA A 16 -1.34 -4.25 -8.43
N ARG A 17 -2.48 -4.49 -7.75
CA ARG A 17 -3.70 -3.67 -7.94
C ARG A 17 -3.51 -2.20 -7.57
N THR A 18 -2.71 -1.93 -6.53
CA THR A 18 -2.35 -0.54 -6.18
C THR A 18 -1.47 0.09 -7.27
N HIS A 19 -0.55 -0.67 -7.87
CA HIS A 19 0.26 -0.18 -8.99
C HIS A 19 -0.62 0.22 -10.19
N GLU A 20 -1.67 -0.54 -10.51
CA GLU A 20 -2.60 -0.20 -11.59
C GLU A 20 -3.26 1.17 -11.37
N ALA A 21 -3.66 1.49 -10.13
CA ALA A 21 -4.19 2.80 -9.78
C ALA A 21 -3.15 3.92 -9.93
N VAL A 22 -1.92 3.69 -9.45
CA VAL A 22 -0.82 4.65 -9.56
C VAL A 22 -0.39 4.86 -11.02
N ASP A 23 -0.48 3.84 -11.86
CA ASP A 23 -0.13 3.91 -13.29
C ASP A 23 -1.09 4.81 -14.09
N ARG A 24 -2.28 5.17 -13.57
CA ARG A 24 -3.22 6.15 -14.17
C ARG A 24 -2.78 7.61 -13.97
N LEU A 25 -1.87 7.88 -13.06
CA LEU A 25 -1.46 9.23 -12.70
C LEU A 25 -0.51 9.83 -13.74
N ALA A 26 -0.67 11.14 -13.97
CA ALA A 26 0.29 12.01 -14.67
C ALA A 26 0.82 13.07 -13.70
N ASP A 27 1.90 13.76 -14.07
CA ASP A 27 2.53 14.78 -13.22
C ASP A 27 1.55 15.89 -12.81
N ALA A 28 0.62 16.26 -13.70
CA ALA A 28 -0.39 17.30 -13.45
C ALA A 28 -1.36 16.95 -12.29
N HIS A 29 -1.49 15.69 -11.91
CA HIS A 29 -2.41 15.26 -10.86
C HIS A 29 -1.80 15.26 -9.47
N LEU A 30 -0.47 15.32 -9.34
CA LEU A 30 0.27 14.97 -8.13
C LEU A 30 -0.02 15.89 -6.94
N HIS A 31 -0.26 17.18 -7.18
CA HIS A 31 -0.52 18.17 -6.14
C HIS A 31 -2.01 18.37 -5.84
N TRP A 32 -2.89 17.72 -6.60
CA TRP A 32 -4.32 17.77 -6.32
C TRP A 32 -4.64 17.07 -4.99
N ARG A 33 -5.59 17.65 -4.23
CA ARG A 33 -6.14 17.10 -2.99
C ARG A 33 -7.64 17.39 -2.91
N PRO A 34 -8.45 16.52 -2.27
CA PRO A 34 -9.90 16.72 -2.22
C PRO A 34 -10.31 17.89 -1.34
N ALA A 35 -9.55 18.18 -0.27
CA ALA A 35 -9.81 19.29 0.64
C ALA A 35 -8.51 19.73 1.34
N PRO A 36 -8.45 20.96 1.88
CA PRO A 36 -7.35 21.39 2.75
C PRO A 36 -7.17 20.43 3.94
N GLY A 37 -5.91 20.03 4.20
CA GLY A 37 -5.58 19.08 5.28
C GLY A 37 -5.61 17.61 4.89
N GLU A 38 -6.22 17.26 3.76
CA GLU A 38 -6.15 15.91 3.20
C GLU A 38 -4.84 15.68 2.45
N PHE A 39 -4.45 14.42 2.29
CA PHE A 39 -3.31 14.09 1.44
C PHE A 39 -3.51 14.56 0.01
N SER A 40 -2.47 15.15 -0.59
CA SER A 40 -2.41 15.21 -2.04
C SER A 40 -2.24 13.81 -2.63
N VAL A 41 -2.46 13.66 -3.93
CA VAL A 41 -2.22 12.39 -4.65
C VAL A 41 -0.82 11.88 -4.39
N ALA A 42 0.21 12.74 -4.51
CA ALA A 42 1.60 12.34 -4.30
C ALA A 42 1.89 11.96 -2.84
N GLU A 43 1.32 12.68 -1.87
CA GLU A 43 1.45 12.36 -0.45
C GLU A 43 0.77 11.02 -0.12
N LEU A 44 -0.42 10.75 -0.66
CA LEU A 44 -1.12 9.49 -0.47
C LEU A 44 -0.32 8.30 -1.02
N VAL A 45 0.20 8.41 -2.25
CA VAL A 45 1.03 7.36 -2.86
C VAL A 45 2.32 7.15 -2.05
N THR A 46 2.95 8.23 -1.57
CA THR A 46 4.16 8.15 -0.74
C THR A 46 3.84 7.56 0.63
N HIS A 47 2.67 7.88 1.20
CA HIS A 47 2.20 7.27 2.45
C HIS A 47 2.05 5.75 2.32
N ILE A 48 1.42 5.26 1.25
CA ILE A 48 1.30 3.82 0.97
C ILE A 48 2.69 3.17 0.89
N ALA A 49 3.61 3.78 0.13
CA ALA A 49 4.98 3.27 -0.01
C ALA A 49 5.73 3.21 1.33
N SER A 50 5.60 4.26 2.16
CA SER A 50 6.21 4.35 3.49
C SER A 50 5.62 3.33 4.45
N ALA A 51 4.30 3.11 4.40
CA ALA A 51 3.63 2.12 5.22
C ALA A 51 4.07 0.68 4.89
N ARG A 52 4.34 0.37 3.61
CA ARG A 52 4.92 -0.93 3.22
C ARG A 52 6.26 -1.18 3.91
N LEU A 53 7.15 -0.19 3.88
CA LEU A 53 8.47 -0.29 4.52
C LEU A 53 8.36 -0.40 6.04
N MET A 54 7.52 0.43 6.66
CA MET A 54 7.27 0.42 8.10
C MET A 54 6.76 -0.95 8.56
N ASN A 55 5.74 -1.48 7.89
CA ASN A 55 5.13 -2.74 8.32
C ASN A 55 6.04 -3.95 8.04
N ALA A 56 6.78 -3.96 6.92
CA ALA A 56 7.77 -4.98 6.65
C ALA A 56 8.90 -4.97 7.70
N ALA A 57 9.43 -3.80 8.05
CA ALA A 57 10.43 -3.66 9.10
C ALA A 57 9.90 -4.10 10.48
N ALA A 58 8.63 -3.78 10.80
CA ALA A 58 8.01 -4.24 12.03
C ALA A 58 7.87 -5.77 12.08
N VAL A 59 7.54 -6.42 10.95
CA VAL A 59 7.54 -7.90 10.83
C VAL A 59 8.93 -8.47 11.06
N GLU A 60 9.97 -7.86 10.49
CA GLU A 60 11.35 -8.34 10.59
C GLU A 60 12.00 -8.06 11.96
N THR A 61 11.79 -6.86 12.50
CA THR A 61 12.54 -6.39 13.69
C THR A 61 11.69 -6.25 14.95
N GLY A 62 10.37 -6.20 14.82
CA GLY A 62 9.43 -5.83 15.89
C GLY A 62 9.34 -4.31 16.12
N ILE A 63 10.10 -3.50 15.37
CA ILE A 63 10.15 -2.04 15.56
C ILE A 63 9.27 -1.37 14.51
N THR A 64 8.29 -0.59 14.96
CA THR A 64 7.44 0.23 14.10
C THR A 64 7.95 1.66 14.08
N ARG A 65 8.43 2.13 12.93
CA ARG A 65 8.84 3.52 12.71
C ARG A 65 8.31 4.01 11.37
N TYR A 66 7.44 5.02 11.41
CA TYR A 66 6.89 5.61 10.20
C TYR A 66 7.90 6.59 9.55
N PRO A 67 8.29 6.40 8.27
CA PRO A 67 9.26 7.26 7.58
C PRO A 67 8.69 8.63 7.15
N GLY A 68 7.38 8.83 7.27
CA GLY A 68 6.71 10.03 6.75
C GLY A 68 6.23 9.88 5.30
N HIS A 69 5.56 10.92 4.81
CA HIS A 69 4.98 10.96 3.46
C HIS A 69 5.32 12.28 2.73
N TYR A 70 6.38 12.95 3.15
CA TYR A 70 6.81 14.18 2.51
C TYR A 70 7.17 13.96 1.04
N VAL A 71 6.67 14.85 0.19
CA VAL A 71 6.91 14.84 -1.27
C VAL A 71 7.49 16.18 -1.68
N LYS A 72 8.56 16.13 -2.46
CA LYS A 72 9.15 17.34 -3.06
C LYS A 72 8.26 17.88 -4.18
N ASP A 73 8.23 19.20 -4.37
CA ASP A 73 7.47 19.84 -5.45
C ASP A 73 7.90 19.37 -6.86
N THR A 74 9.12 18.86 -6.97
CA THR A 74 9.69 18.29 -8.20
C THR A 74 9.37 16.81 -8.41
N ALA A 75 8.49 16.22 -7.60
CA ALA A 75 8.08 14.83 -7.76
C ALA A 75 7.41 14.61 -9.13
N THR A 76 7.65 13.45 -9.72
CA THR A 76 7.03 13.04 -10.98
C THR A 76 6.26 11.74 -10.81
N ALA A 77 5.24 11.52 -11.62
CA ALA A 77 4.48 10.27 -11.64
C ALA A 77 5.40 9.06 -11.89
N LEU A 78 6.41 9.20 -12.73
CA LEU A 78 7.42 8.17 -12.96
C LEU A 78 8.22 7.84 -11.69
N ALA A 79 8.61 8.86 -10.92
CA ALA A 79 9.33 8.66 -9.66
C ALA A 79 8.45 7.93 -8.63
N LEU A 80 7.17 8.28 -8.52
CA LEU A 80 6.21 7.61 -7.64
C LEU A 80 5.96 6.15 -8.05
N ARG A 81 5.80 5.87 -9.35
CA ARG A 81 5.69 4.48 -9.85
C ARG A 81 6.92 3.65 -9.49
N ARG A 82 8.13 4.20 -9.66
CA ARG A 82 9.38 3.54 -9.27
C ARG A 82 9.47 3.30 -7.76
N LEU A 83 9.06 4.28 -6.95
CA LEU A 83 8.97 4.16 -5.49
C LEU A 83 8.06 3.01 -5.10
N MET A 84 6.84 2.96 -5.64
CA MET A 84 5.85 1.93 -5.36
C MET A 84 6.35 0.52 -5.70
N ARG A 85 6.96 0.35 -6.88
CA ARG A 85 7.52 -0.95 -7.30
C ARG A 85 8.72 -1.37 -6.45
N ARG A 86 9.59 -0.43 -6.08
CA ARG A 86 10.74 -0.69 -5.20
C ARG A 86 10.29 -1.13 -3.80
N THR A 87 9.39 -0.38 -3.17
CA THR A 87 8.91 -0.69 -1.81
C THR A 87 8.10 -1.98 -1.76
N SER A 88 7.35 -2.31 -2.82
CA SER A 88 6.69 -3.60 -2.97
C SER A 88 7.69 -4.76 -2.96
N ARG A 89 8.71 -4.71 -3.82
CA ARG A 89 9.75 -5.76 -3.87
C ARG A 89 10.46 -5.91 -2.52
N GLN A 90 10.79 -4.81 -1.87
CA GLN A 90 11.46 -4.83 -0.57
C GLN A 90 10.56 -5.45 0.51
N ALA A 91 9.30 -5.02 0.61
CA ALA A 91 8.36 -5.58 1.58
C ALA A 91 8.13 -7.09 1.37
N ILE A 92 7.93 -7.52 0.12
CA ILE A 92 7.75 -8.93 -0.24
C ILE A 92 8.99 -9.75 0.14
N ALA A 93 10.19 -9.28 -0.18
CA ALA A 93 11.43 -9.98 0.19
C ALA A 93 11.56 -10.12 1.71
N THR A 94 11.28 -9.05 2.46
CA THR A 94 11.33 -9.06 3.93
C THR A 94 10.35 -10.08 4.52
N ILE A 95 9.08 -10.06 4.13
CA ILE A 95 8.07 -10.99 4.69
C ILE A 95 8.31 -12.44 4.26
N SER A 96 8.92 -12.67 3.09
CA SER A 96 9.26 -14.01 2.63
C SER A 96 10.35 -14.66 3.49
N ALA A 97 11.27 -13.86 4.03
CA ALA A 97 12.38 -14.31 4.86
C ALA A 97 12.06 -14.34 6.37
N ALA A 98 11.05 -13.55 6.80
CA ALA A 98 10.76 -13.35 8.23
C ALA A 98 10.15 -14.59 8.90
N ASP A 99 10.33 -14.70 10.21
CA ASP A 99 9.55 -15.60 11.06
C ASP A 99 8.19 -14.96 11.37
N LEU A 100 7.16 -15.40 10.67
CA LEU A 100 5.81 -14.86 10.76
C LEU A 100 5.06 -15.29 12.03
N GLU A 101 5.50 -16.33 12.71
CA GLU A 101 4.94 -16.78 13.99
C GLU A 101 5.57 -16.05 15.19
N ARG A 102 6.68 -15.36 14.99
CA ARG A 102 7.33 -14.60 16.04
C ARG A 102 6.37 -13.58 16.65
N ILE A 103 6.32 -13.50 17.97
CA ILE A 103 5.54 -12.50 18.70
C ILE A 103 6.26 -11.15 18.62
N ILE A 104 5.58 -10.14 18.13
CA ILE A 104 6.08 -8.77 17.99
C ILE A 104 5.23 -7.80 18.79
N PRO A 105 5.80 -6.64 19.23
CA PRO A 105 5.06 -5.58 19.90
C PRO A 105 3.92 -5.03 19.03
N ASN A 106 2.81 -4.70 19.68
CA ASN A 106 1.72 -3.93 19.07
C ASN A 106 1.81 -2.47 19.56
N LEU A 107 1.44 -1.51 18.71
CA LEU A 107 1.40 -0.09 19.08
C LEU A 107 0.27 0.22 20.06
N ALA A 108 -0.83 -0.54 19.99
CA ALA A 108 -1.99 -0.38 20.87
C ALA A 108 -2.56 -1.76 21.19
N GLY A 109 -2.26 -2.28 22.37
CA GLY A 109 -2.76 -3.58 22.84
C GLY A 109 -1.66 -4.63 23.02
N PRO A 110 -2.05 -5.90 23.25
CA PRO A 110 -1.11 -6.99 23.49
C PRO A 110 -0.25 -7.31 22.26
N ALA A 111 0.95 -7.83 22.49
CA ALA A 111 1.82 -8.38 21.46
C ALA A 111 1.10 -9.52 20.70
N PHE A 112 1.47 -9.71 19.43
CA PHE A 112 0.81 -10.69 18.55
C PHE A 112 1.80 -11.31 17.55
N PRO A 113 1.44 -12.43 16.89
CA PRO A 113 2.27 -13.02 15.84
C PRO A 113 2.46 -12.07 14.66
N ALA A 114 3.67 -12.03 14.10
CA ALA A 114 4.06 -11.11 13.03
C ALA A 114 3.16 -11.19 11.77
N TRP A 115 2.59 -12.37 11.46
CA TRP A 115 1.64 -12.50 10.35
C TRP A 115 0.42 -11.58 10.48
N ARG A 116 -0.03 -11.24 11.70
CA ARG A 116 -1.12 -10.28 11.90
C ARG A 116 -0.74 -8.86 11.45
N ARG A 117 0.55 -8.49 11.57
CA ARG A 117 1.06 -7.22 11.03
C ARG A 117 1.02 -7.23 9.49
N VAL A 118 1.27 -8.39 8.87
CA VAL A 118 1.13 -8.53 7.41
C VAL A 118 -0.32 -8.27 6.99
N LEU A 119 -1.29 -8.89 7.67
CA LEU A 119 -2.72 -8.68 7.37
C LEU A 119 -3.14 -7.22 7.55
N GLY A 120 -2.93 -6.65 8.74
CA GLY A 120 -3.36 -5.27 9.02
C GLY A 120 -2.56 -4.21 8.27
N GLY A 121 -1.25 -4.37 8.18
CA GLY A 121 -0.34 -3.34 7.66
C GLY A 121 -0.06 -3.40 6.17
N LEU A 122 0.03 -4.59 5.57
CA LEU A 122 0.38 -4.76 4.16
C LEU A 122 -0.84 -5.12 3.28
N ILE A 123 -1.95 -5.50 3.88
CA ILE A 123 -3.18 -5.84 3.15
C ILE A 123 -4.29 -4.84 3.44
N GLU A 124 -4.80 -4.78 4.68
CA GLU A 124 -5.95 -3.93 5.02
C GLU A 124 -5.64 -2.44 4.84
N HIS A 125 -4.53 -1.97 5.41
CA HIS A 125 -4.10 -0.57 5.31
C HIS A 125 -3.90 -0.16 3.84
N GLU A 126 -3.24 -1.00 3.03
CA GLU A 126 -3.05 -0.69 1.61
C GLU A 126 -4.35 -0.73 0.82
N THR A 127 -5.23 -1.68 1.11
CA THR A 127 -6.56 -1.76 0.48
C THR A 127 -7.39 -0.52 0.79
N HIS A 128 -7.35 -0.03 2.04
CA HIS A 128 -8.00 1.22 2.44
C HIS A 128 -7.51 2.42 1.62
N HIS A 129 -6.20 2.64 1.57
CA HIS A 129 -5.62 3.77 0.84
C HIS A 129 -5.68 3.63 -0.68
N ARG A 130 -5.67 2.41 -1.22
CA ARG A 130 -5.98 2.17 -2.64
C ARG A 130 -7.41 2.58 -2.97
N SER A 131 -8.38 2.27 -2.12
CA SER A 131 -9.76 2.72 -2.31
C SER A 131 -9.87 4.24 -2.29
N GLN A 132 -9.18 4.90 -1.35
CA GLN A 132 -9.07 6.36 -1.31
C GLN A 132 -8.45 6.93 -2.59
N LEU A 133 -7.36 6.34 -3.08
CA LEU A 133 -6.72 6.75 -4.35
C LEU A 133 -7.66 6.58 -5.54
N CYS A 134 -8.45 5.50 -5.61
CA CYS A 134 -9.46 5.33 -6.65
C CYS A 134 -10.54 6.40 -6.60
N GLY A 135 -10.95 6.84 -5.39
CA GLY A 135 -11.82 8.01 -5.23
C GLY A 135 -11.19 9.30 -5.76
N TYR A 136 -9.88 9.49 -5.55
CA TYR A 136 -9.15 10.63 -6.11
C TYR A 136 -9.10 10.58 -7.65
N LEU A 137 -8.83 9.39 -8.23
CA LEU A 137 -8.85 9.20 -9.68
C LEU A 137 -10.22 9.57 -10.26
N ALA A 138 -11.30 9.09 -9.67
CA ALA A 138 -12.66 9.43 -10.11
C ALA A 138 -12.94 10.94 -10.05
N ALA A 139 -12.53 11.61 -8.96
CA ALA A 139 -12.67 13.06 -8.83
C ALA A 139 -11.86 13.85 -9.88
N LEU A 140 -10.73 13.29 -10.32
CA LEU A 140 -9.88 13.82 -11.39
C LEU A 140 -10.37 13.41 -12.80
N GLN A 141 -11.53 12.75 -12.91
CA GLN A 141 -12.09 12.23 -14.18
C GLN A 141 -11.17 11.19 -14.87
N LEU A 142 -10.34 10.49 -14.07
CA LEU A 142 -9.56 9.35 -14.50
C LEU A 142 -10.34 8.08 -14.14
N GLU A 143 -10.41 7.12 -15.04
CA GLU A 143 -11.08 5.85 -14.79
C GLU A 143 -10.27 5.01 -13.78
N PRO A 144 -10.80 4.71 -12.58
CA PRO A 144 -10.12 3.84 -11.63
C PRO A 144 -10.07 2.40 -12.16
N PRO A 145 -9.00 1.64 -11.88
CA PRO A 145 -9.02 0.21 -12.15
C PRO A 145 -10.02 -0.50 -11.23
N PRO A 146 -10.57 -1.67 -11.61
CA PRO A 146 -11.45 -2.43 -10.75
C PRO A 146 -10.71 -2.86 -9.48
N LEU A 147 -11.27 -2.55 -8.29
CA LEU A 147 -10.62 -2.75 -6.98
C LEU A 147 -10.24 -4.21 -6.70
N PHE A 148 -11.03 -5.15 -7.22
CA PHE A 148 -10.84 -6.58 -7.03
C PHE A 148 -10.46 -7.31 -8.34
N GLY A 149 -10.07 -6.57 -9.39
CA GLY A 149 -9.75 -7.12 -10.71
C GLY A 149 -10.97 -7.43 -11.60
N LEU A 150 -12.19 -7.13 -11.10
CA LEU A 150 -13.46 -7.29 -11.81
C LEU A 150 -14.34 -6.08 -11.57
N HIS A 151 -15.10 -5.66 -12.57
CA HIS A 151 -16.24 -4.78 -12.38
C HIS A 151 -17.48 -5.60 -11.97
N VAL A 152 -18.42 -4.97 -11.28
CA VAL A 152 -19.64 -5.66 -10.82
C VAL A 152 -20.47 -6.20 -12.00
N GLU A 153 -20.39 -5.54 -13.14
CA GLU A 153 -21.04 -5.92 -14.40
C GLU A 153 -20.51 -7.22 -15.00
N ASP A 154 -19.28 -7.59 -14.66
CA ASP A 154 -18.60 -8.82 -15.13
C ASP A 154 -18.97 -10.06 -14.30
N LEU A 155 -19.70 -9.87 -13.19
CA LEU A 155 -20.11 -10.97 -12.33
C LEU A 155 -21.23 -11.80 -12.97
N PRO A 156 -21.19 -13.15 -12.88
CA PRO A 156 -22.28 -14.01 -13.31
C PRO A 156 -23.59 -13.62 -12.62
N ARG A 157 -24.67 -13.54 -13.41
CA ARG A 157 -26.04 -13.28 -12.91
C ARG A 157 -26.81 -14.59 -12.78
#